data_b73a64efbac650756c06b6e150e79528
#
_entry.id   b73a64efbac650756c06b6e150e79528
#
_cell.length_a   1.000
_cell.length_b   1.000
_cell.length_c   1.000
_cell.angle_alpha   90.00
_cell.angle_beta   90.00
_cell.angle_gamma   90.00
#
_symmetry.space_group_name_H-M   'P 1'
#
loop_
_entity.id
_entity.type
_entity.pdbx_description
1 polymer ?
#
loop_
_entity_poly.entity_id
_entity_poly.type
_entity_poly.pdbx_seq_one_letter_code
_entity_poly.pdbx_strand_id
1 'polypeptide(L)'
;HDRPVCIIAYTVKGYGLPFAGHKDNHAGLMTTAQMETFRHAMNIRPGHEWDRFEGLSVPAEDLQAFLDRVPFAQGGPRRYRAARIEPPAEPKLAIQPEMSTQQGFGALLNELGREASAFSDRVVTTSPDVTMFTNLGPWVNRRGLFAHQEMADTFKSERIPSTFAWEFSPKGQHIELGIAE
;
A
#
# COMPACT_ATOMS: atom_id res chain seq x y z
N HIS A 1 -19.94 -10.88 -15.70
CA HIS A 1 -19.11 -10.99 -16.91
C HIS A 1 -18.21 -12.20 -16.79
N ASP A 2 -18.09 -12.94 -17.86
CA ASP A 2 -17.33 -14.19 -18.00
C ASP A 2 -15.97 -13.98 -18.70
N ARG A 3 -15.62 -12.74 -19.01
CA ARG A 3 -14.42 -12.37 -19.75
C ARG A 3 -13.63 -11.30 -19.01
N PRO A 4 -12.30 -11.33 -19.08
CA PRO A 4 -11.46 -10.21 -18.63
C PRO A 4 -11.80 -8.93 -19.40
N VAL A 5 -11.79 -7.80 -18.71
CA VAL A 5 -11.98 -6.47 -19.29
C VAL A 5 -10.72 -5.67 -19.07
N CYS A 6 -10.15 -5.13 -20.14
CA CYS A 6 -9.02 -4.20 -20.09
C CYS A 6 -9.51 -2.81 -20.47
N ILE A 7 -9.25 -1.83 -19.61
CA ILE A 7 -9.57 -0.43 -19.85
C ILE A 7 -8.26 0.33 -20.04
N ILE A 8 -8.08 0.95 -21.21
CA ILE A 8 -6.93 1.80 -21.49
C ILE A 8 -7.35 3.25 -21.32
N ALA A 9 -6.77 3.93 -20.32
CA ALA A 9 -7.05 5.34 -20.05
C ALA A 9 -5.87 6.22 -20.52
N TYR A 10 -6.13 7.15 -21.42
CA TYR A 10 -5.15 8.16 -21.84
C TYR A 10 -5.26 9.35 -20.91
N THR A 11 -4.28 9.52 -20.03
CA THR A 11 -4.29 10.54 -19.01
C THR A 11 -2.99 11.35 -18.99
N VAL A 12 -3.03 12.53 -18.39
CA VAL A 12 -1.85 13.33 -18.08
C VAL A 12 -1.56 13.16 -16.60
N LYS A 13 -0.34 12.76 -16.26
CA LYS A 13 0.07 12.59 -14.85
C LYS A 13 -0.10 13.90 -14.10
N GLY A 14 -0.84 13.85 -12.98
CA GLY A 14 -1.16 15.03 -12.19
C GLY A 14 -2.18 15.97 -12.82
N TYR A 15 -3.07 15.48 -13.70
CA TYR A 15 -4.12 16.28 -14.30
C TYR A 15 -4.91 17.06 -13.23
N GLY A 16 -5.13 18.36 -13.49
CA GLY A 16 -5.78 19.28 -12.57
C GLY A 16 -4.85 19.94 -11.54
N LEU A 17 -3.63 19.43 -11.38
CA LEU A 17 -2.63 20.04 -10.47
C LEU A 17 -1.85 21.16 -11.18
N PRO A 18 -1.29 22.14 -10.44
CA PRO A 18 -0.47 23.21 -11.01
C PRO A 18 0.76 22.73 -11.80
N PHE A 19 1.23 21.53 -11.53
CA PHE A 19 2.38 20.89 -12.18
C PHE A 19 2.01 19.65 -12.99
N ALA A 20 0.77 19.58 -13.51
CA ALA A 20 0.32 18.51 -14.39
C ALA A 20 1.28 18.33 -15.58
N GLY A 21 1.70 17.09 -15.83
CA GLY A 21 2.65 16.75 -16.90
C GLY A 21 4.08 17.21 -16.70
N HIS A 22 4.41 17.87 -15.58
CA HIS A 22 5.78 18.25 -15.28
C HIS A 22 6.63 17.02 -14.93
N LYS A 23 7.90 17.01 -15.37
CA LYS A 23 8.81 15.87 -15.16
C LYS A 23 9.00 15.47 -13.68
N ASP A 24 8.94 16.46 -12.78
CA ASP A 24 9.15 16.26 -11.35
C ASP A 24 7.84 16.10 -10.55
N ASN A 25 6.69 15.93 -11.22
CA ASN A 25 5.39 15.86 -10.55
C ASN A 25 5.19 14.58 -9.72
N HIS A 26 6.10 13.61 -9.83
CA HIS A 26 6.04 12.38 -9.05
C HIS A 26 6.19 12.62 -7.52
N ALA A 27 7.04 13.55 -7.14
CA ALA A 27 7.33 13.90 -5.75
C ALA A 27 7.03 15.37 -5.42
N GLY A 28 6.40 16.09 -6.34
CA GLY A 28 6.08 17.50 -6.14
C GLY A 28 5.04 17.70 -5.04
N LEU A 29 5.31 18.65 -4.14
CA LEU A 29 4.37 19.07 -3.11
C LEU A 29 3.79 20.43 -3.46
N MET A 30 2.48 20.58 -3.27
CA MET A 30 1.81 21.88 -3.43
C MET A 30 2.06 22.76 -2.21
N THR A 31 2.27 24.05 -2.46
CA THR A 31 2.21 25.06 -1.40
C THR A 31 0.79 25.23 -0.90
N THR A 32 0.60 25.82 0.29
CA THR A 32 -0.74 26.11 0.83
C THR A 32 -1.58 26.93 -0.15
N ALA A 33 -0.99 27.94 -0.80
CA ALA A 33 -1.71 28.74 -1.78
C ALA A 33 -2.13 27.94 -3.03
N GLN A 34 -1.31 27.02 -3.49
CA GLN A 34 -1.66 26.11 -4.58
C GLN A 34 -2.77 25.13 -4.18
N MET A 35 -2.72 24.61 -2.94
CA MET A 35 -3.79 23.77 -2.39
C MET A 35 -5.14 24.50 -2.34
N GLU A 36 -5.16 25.76 -1.89
CA GLU A 36 -6.36 26.57 -1.88
C GLU A 36 -6.92 26.82 -3.28
N THR A 37 -6.06 27.14 -4.24
CA THR A 37 -6.44 27.31 -5.65
C THR A 37 -7.01 26.00 -6.21
N PHE A 38 -6.37 24.89 -5.93
CA PHE A 38 -6.81 23.56 -6.38
C PHE A 38 -8.15 23.17 -5.74
N ARG A 39 -8.30 23.36 -4.42
CA ARG A 39 -9.56 23.13 -3.71
C ARG A 39 -10.72 23.89 -4.36
N HIS A 40 -10.50 25.18 -4.65
CA HIS A 40 -11.50 26.02 -5.29
C HIS A 40 -11.82 25.53 -6.71
N ALA A 41 -10.82 25.16 -7.50
CA ALA A 41 -11.01 24.63 -8.84
C ALA A 41 -11.77 23.29 -8.87
N MET A 42 -11.68 22.51 -7.80
CA MET A 42 -12.42 21.27 -7.62
C MET A 42 -13.81 21.47 -6.99
N ASN A 43 -14.25 22.73 -6.79
CA ASN A 43 -15.53 23.09 -6.15
C ASN A 43 -15.72 22.51 -4.73
N ILE A 44 -14.63 22.32 -4.01
CA ILE A 44 -14.65 21.80 -2.64
C ILE A 44 -14.80 22.99 -1.67
N ARG A 45 -15.81 22.95 -0.81
CA ARG A 45 -16.03 23.97 0.22
C ARG A 45 -14.98 23.88 1.34
N PRO A 46 -14.58 25.00 1.95
CA PRO A 46 -13.68 24.99 3.10
C PRO A 46 -14.23 24.11 4.24
N GLY A 47 -13.41 23.23 4.79
CA GLY A 47 -13.80 22.31 5.87
C GLY A 47 -14.56 21.08 5.42
N HIS A 48 -14.76 20.88 4.10
CA HIS A 48 -15.44 19.73 3.50
C HIS A 48 -14.50 18.87 2.64
N GLU A 49 -13.19 19.03 2.79
CA GLU A 49 -12.18 18.37 1.97
C GLU A 49 -12.22 16.85 2.09
N TRP A 50 -12.81 16.35 3.16
CA TRP A 50 -12.93 14.90 3.43
C TRP A 50 -14.36 14.38 3.29
N ASP A 51 -15.29 15.23 2.88
CA ASP A 51 -16.67 14.81 2.68
C ASP A 51 -16.78 13.99 1.39
N ARG A 52 -17.48 12.88 1.52
CA ARG A 52 -17.70 11.96 0.40
C ARG A 52 -18.49 12.69 -0.69
N PHE A 53 -18.01 12.63 -1.92
CA PHE A 53 -18.65 13.21 -3.10
C PHE A 53 -18.62 14.74 -3.18
N GLU A 54 -18.01 15.44 -2.25
CA GLU A 54 -17.87 16.91 -2.33
C GLU A 54 -17.15 17.31 -3.63
N GLY A 55 -17.57 18.40 -4.24
CA GLY A 55 -17.01 18.90 -5.49
C GLY A 55 -17.51 18.20 -6.76
N LEU A 56 -18.23 17.11 -6.66
CA LEU A 56 -18.79 16.42 -7.82
C LEU A 56 -20.09 17.06 -8.30
N SER A 57 -20.35 17.00 -9.60
CA SER A 57 -21.56 17.57 -10.22
C SER A 57 -22.80 16.66 -10.13
N VAL A 58 -22.62 15.43 -9.63
CA VAL A 58 -23.71 14.47 -9.44
C VAL A 58 -24.19 14.54 -7.99
N PRO A 59 -25.50 14.51 -7.70
CA PRO A 59 -26.01 14.49 -6.35
C PRO A 59 -25.43 13.34 -5.52
N ALA A 60 -25.07 13.65 -4.27
CA ALA A 60 -24.43 12.67 -3.37
C ALA A 60 -25.31 11.43 -3.12
N GLU A 61 -26.62 11.64 -3.01
CA GLU A 61 -27.62 10.57 -2.85
C GLU A 61 -27.66 9.61 -4.04
N ASP A 62 -27.53 10.12 -5.25
CA ASP A 62 -27.52 9.30 -6.47
C ASP A 62 -26.25 8.46 -6.54
N LEU A 63 -25.10 9.05 -6.21
CA LEU A 63 -23.83 8.34 -6.14
C LEU A 63 -23.83 7.27 -5.05
N GLN A 64 -24.36 7.58 -3.87
CA GLN A 64 -24.48 6.61 -2.79
C GLN A 64 -25.41 5.47 -3.18
N ALA A 65 -26.59 5.77 -3.72
CA ALA A 65 -27.54 4.78 -4.19
C ALA A 65 -26.96 3.89 -5.31
N PHE A 66 -26.12 4.44 -6.17
CA PHE A 66 -25.39 3.66 -7.17
C PHE A 66 -24.41 2.69 -6.50
N LEU A 67 -23.57 3.19 -5.58
CA LEU A 67 -22.56 2.38 -4.88
C LEU A 67 -23.20 1.25 -4.07
N ASP A 68 -24.35 1.52 -3.42
CA ASP A 68 -25.05 0.52 -2.63
C ASP A 68 -25.62 -0.64 -3.48
N ARG A 69 -25.78 -0.44 -4.79
CA ARG A 69 -26.28 -1.46 -5.71
C ARG A 69 -25.21 -2.23 -6.44
N VAL A 70 -23.93 -1.81 -6.37
CA VAL A 70 -22.86 -2.56 -7.07
C VAL A 70 -22.67 -3.93 -6.43
N PRO A 71 -22.49 -5.01 -7.22
CA PRO A 71 -22.45 -6.36 -6.69
C PRO A 71 -21.39 -6.63 -5.63
N PHE A 72 -20.23 -5.98 -5.74
CA PHE A 72 -19.13 -6.15 -4.77
C PHE A 72 -19.32 -5.35 -3.46
N ALA A 73 -20.22 -4.35 -3.44
CA ALA A 73 -20.60 -3.64 -2.22
C ALA A 73 -21.69 -4.39 -1.43
N GLN A 74 -22.44 -5.25 -2.09
CA GLN A 74 -23.46 -6.05 -1.44
C GLN A 74 -22.78 -7.17 -0.64
N GLY A 75 -22.97 -7.14 0.68
CA GLY A 75 -22.47 -8.16 1.58
C GLY A 75 -23.06 -9.53 1.23
N GLY A 76 -22.20 -10.49 0.93
CA GLY A 76 -22.56 -11.88 0.73
C GLY A 76 -21.68 -12.81 1.57
N PRO A 77 -22.01 -14.10 1.68
CA PRO A 77 -21.13 -15.02 2.37
C PRO A 77 -19.78 -15.08 1.65
N ARG A 78 -18.71 -14.80 2.37
CA ARG A 78 -17.35 -14.94 1.82
C ARG A 78 -17.12 -16.38 1.41
N ARG A 79 -16.61 -16.58 0.21
CA ARG A 79 -16.32 -17.92 -0.34
C ARG A 79 -15.32 -18.70 0.52
N TYR A 80 -14.35 -17.99 1.10
CA TYR A 80 -13.37 -18.57 2.01
C TYR A 80 -13.40 -17.79 3.31
N ARG A 81 -13.46 -18.53 4.43
CA ARG A 81 -13.37 -17.95 5.77
C ARG A 81 -12.14 -18.54 6.45
N ALA A 82 -11.13 -17.72 6.64
CA ALA A 82 -10.05 -18.06 7.56
C ALA A 82 -10.60 -18.05 9.00
N ALA A 83 -10.04 -18.90 9.86
CA ALA A 83 -10.31 -18.82 11.28
C ALA A 83 -9.95 -17.43 11.80
N ARG A 84 -10.77 -16.90 12.72
CA ARG A 84 -10.49 -15.63 13.39
C ARG A 84 -9.20 -15.77 14.19
N ILE A 85 -8.34 -14.78 14.07
CA ILE A 85 -7.13 -14.65 14.85
C ILE A 85 -7.21 -13.31 15.58
N GLU A 86 -6.97 -13.33 16.88
CA GLU A 86 -6.92 -12.11 17.66
C GLU A 86 -5.58 -11.40 17.39
N PRO A 87 -5.62 -10.11 17.01
CA PRO A 87 -4.41 -9.31 16.89
C PRO A 87 -3.78 -9.09 18.28
N PRO A 88 -2.48 -8.83 18.38
CA PRO A 88 -1.86 -8.44 19.64
C PRO A 88 -2.53 -7.18 20.19
N ALA A 89 -2.81 -7.15 21.49
CA ALA A 89 -3.51 -6.04 22.13
C ALA A 89 -2.73 -4.72 22.01
N GLU A 90 -1.41 -4.78 22.19
CA GLU A 90 -0.50 -3.64 22.01
C GLU A 90 0.82 -4.12 21.40
N PRO A 91 1.18 -3.64 20.21
CA PRO A 91 2.51 -3.87 19.68
C PRO A 91 3.54 -3.08 20.52
N LYS A 92 4.60 -3.73 20.95
CA LYS A 92 5.71 -3.10 21.68
C LYS A 92 6.57 -2.28 20.72
N LEU A 93 6.16 -1.04 20.47
CA LEU A 93 6.90 -0.11 19.62
C LEU A 93 7.83 0.78 20.42
N ALA A 94 9.11 0.78 20.07
CA ALA A 94 10.03 1.84 20.48
C ALA A 94 9.75 3.08 19.61
N ILE A 95 8.83 3.93 20.06
CA ILE A 95 8.51 5.19 19.37
C ILE A 95 9.65 6.18 19.62
N GLN A 96 10.23 6.71 18.56
CA GLN A 96 11.17 7.83 18.65
C GLN A 96 10.38 9.15 18.73
N PRO A 97 10.93 10.21 19.39
CA PRO A 97 10.26 11.50 19.47
C PRO A 97 9.90 12.09 18.09
N GLU A 98 10.72 11.82 17.10
CA GLU A 98 10.48 12.18 15.70
C GLU A 98 10.72 10.94 14.83
N MET A 99 9.69 10.50 14.14
CA MET A 99 9.79 9.45 13.13
C MET A 99 8.73 9.63 12.05
N SER A 100 9.07 9.25 10.83
CA SER A 100 8.10 9.22 9.74
C SER A 100 7.12 8.05 9.93
N THR A 101 5.95 8.14 9.31
CA THR A 101 4.97 7.04 9.27
C THR A 101 5.56 5.77 8.68
N GLN A 102 6.44 5.88 7.68
CA GLN A 102 7.18 4.76 7.11
C GLN A 102 8.13 4.08 8.11
N GLN A 103 8.86 4.88 8.88
CA GLN A 103 9.73 4.35 9.95
C GLN A 103 8.91 3.65 11.03
N GLY A 104 7.78 4.24 11.44
CA GLY A 104 6.85 3.64 12.38
C GLY A 104 6.28 2.33 11.88
N PHE A 105 5.86 2.28 10.61
CA PHE A 105 5.36 1.08 9.97
C PHE A 105 6.43 -0.03 9.89
N GLY A 106 7.63 0.30 9.46
CA GLY A 106 8.74 -0.65 9.42
C GLY A 106 9.13 -1.19 10.80
N ALA A 107 9.12 -0.32 11.83
CA ALA A 107 9.36 -0.73 13.22
C ALA A 107 8.28 -1.69 13.72
N LEU A 108 7.00 -1.41 13.43
CA LEU A 108 5.88 -2.28 13.79
C LEU A 108 6.03 -3.66 13.15
N LEU A 109 6.30 -3.73 11.85
CA LEU A 109 6.50 -5.00 11.15
C LEU A 109 7.72 -5.75 11.67
N ASN A 110 8.80 -5.05 12.02
CA ASN A 110 9.96 -5.69 12.64
C ASN A 110 9.61 -6.36 13.98
N GLU A 111 8.82 -5.71 14.83
CA GLU A 111 8.37 -6.31 16.09
C GLU A 111 7.42 -7.50 15.84
N LEU A 112 6.45 -7.35 14.96
CA LEU A 112 5.59 -8.47 14.56
C LEU A 112 6.39 -9.64 13.97
N GLY A 113 7.46 -9.33 13.23
CA GLY A 113 8.36 -10.34 12.68
C GLY A 113 9.16 -11.11 13.72
N ARG A 114 9.41 -10.53 14.89
CA ARG A 114 10.09 -11.19 16.02
C ARG A 114 9.19 -12.20 16.73
N GLU A 115 7.89 -11.95 16.74
CA GLU A 115 6.93 -12.80 17.42
C GLU A 115 6.53 -13.99 16.54
N ALA A 116 6.70 -15.20 17.04
CA ALA A 116 6.10 -16.38 16.43
C ALA A 116 4.66 -16.51 16.92
N SER A 117 3.73 -15.85 16.26
CA SER A 117 2.32 -15.86 16.60
C SER A 117 1.45 -16.21 15.39
N ALA A 118 0.26 -16.76 15.66
CA ALA A 118 -0.71 -17.04 14.61
C ALA A 118 -1.11 -15.78 13.82
N PHE A 119 -0.99 -14.59 14.42
CA PHE A 119 -1.21 -13.32 13.74
C PHE A 119 -0.05 -12.99 12.80
N SER A 120 1.19 -12.98 13.30
CA SER A 120 2.36 -12.65 12.49
C SER A 120 2.57 -13.63 11.33
N ASP A 121 2.20 -14.90 11.50
CA ASP A 121 2.27 -15.91 10.44
C ASP A 121 1.25 -15.69 9.31
N ARG A 122 0.30 -14.78 9.50
CA ARG A 122 -0.69 -14.41 8.47
C ARG A 122 -0.46 -13.04 7.85
N VAL A 123 0.51 -12.31 8.32
CA VAL A 123 0.89 -11.03 7.72
C VAL A 123 1.72 -11.31 6.46
N VAL A 124 1.26 -10.81 5.33
CA VAL A 124 1.98 -10.84 4.06
C VAL A 124 2.16 -9.41 3.60
N THR A 125 3.36 -9.06 3.21
CA THR A 125 3.70 -7.75 2.66
C THR A 125 4.04 -7.85 1.18
N THR A 126 3.81 -6.78 0.44
CA THR A 126 4.16 -6.69 -0.98
C THR A 126 4.89 -5.38 -1.24
N SER A 127 5.79 -5.36 -2.21
CA SER A 127 6.48 -4.15 -2.65
C SER A 127 6.71 -4.17 -4.16
N PRO A 128 6.52 -3.03 -4.85
CA PRO A 128 6.88 -2.87 -6.26
C PRO A 128 8.33 -2.35 -6.38
N ASP A 129 9.32 -3.14 -5.92
CA ASP A 129 10.76 -2.81 -5.97
C ASP A 129 11.18 -1.58 -5.11
N VAL A 130 10.45 -1.32 -4.03
CA VAL A 130 10.75 -0.22 -3.11
C VAL A 130 10.91 -0.66 -1.65
N THR A 131 11.19 -1.93 -1.42
CA THR A 131 11.31 -2.58 -0.11
C THR A 131 12.29 -1.86 0.82
N MET A 132 13.42 -1.37 0.29
CA MET A 132 14.38 -0.55 1.04
C MET A 132 13.79 0.79 1.48
N PHE A 133 13.19 1.50 0.52
CA PHE A 133 12.69 2.86 0.74
C PHE A 133 11.46 2.89 1.65
N THR A 134 10.76 1.76 1.78
CA THR A 134 9.57 1.61 2.64
C THR A 134 9.88 1.01 4.02
N ASN A 135 11.16 0.88 4.37
CA ASN A 135 11.64 0.33 5.64
C ASN A 135 11.18 -1.13 5.93
N LEU A 136 10.91 -1.92 4.90
CA LEU A 136 10.49 -3.32 5.03
C LEU A 136 11.65 -4.30 5.24
N GLY A 137 12.90 -3.84 5.12
CA GLY A 137 14.09 -4.69 5.22
C GLY A 137 14.14 -5.59 6.46
N PRO A 138 13.89 -5.08 7.68
CA PRO A 138 13.87 -5.91 8.89
C PRO A 138 12.81 -7.02 8.88
N TRP A 139 11.64 -6.74 8.29
CA TRP A 139 10.59 -7.75 8.09
C TRP A 139 11.03 -8.82 7.12
N VAL A 140 11.54 -8.44 5.94
CA VAL A 140 12.03 -9.35 4.90
C VAL A 140 13.13 -10.25 5.44
N ASN A 141 14.09 -9.69 6.18
CA ASN A 141 15.18 -10.46 6.79
C ASN A 141 14.73 -11.50 7.82
N ARG A 142 13.53 -11.32 8.39
CA ARG A 142 12.96 -12.27 9.38
C ARG A 142 12.00 -13.26 8.77
N ARG A 143 11.22 -12.85 7.79
CA ARG A 143 10.08 -13.59 7.27
C ARG A 143 10.29 -14.11 5.85
N GLY A 144 11.40 -13.73 5.21
CA GLY A 144 11.81 -14.19 3.89
C GLY A 144 10.94 -13.67 2.75
N LEU A 145 11.44 -13.89 1.55
CA LEU A 145 10.75 -13.60 0.30
C LEU A 145 9.99 -14.82 -0.19
N PHE A 146 8.79 -14.59 -0.70
CA PHE A 146 7.97 -15.65 -1.25
C PHE A 146 8.44 -16.07 -2.64
N ALA A 147 8.60 -17.37 -2.85
CA ALA A 147 8.71 -17.99 -4.16
C ALA A 147 8.04 -19.38 -4.13
N HIS A 148 7.59 -19.87 -5.28
CA HIS A 148 6.94 -21.18 -5.37
C HIS A 148 7.84 -22.35 -4.98
N GLN A 149 9.16 -22.15 -5.01
CA GLN A 149 10.18 -23.12 -4.61
C GLN A 149 11.34 -22.40 -3.94
N GLU A 150 12.13 -23.12 -3.17
CA GLU A 150 13.37 -22.57 -2.65
C GLU A 150 14.31 -22.21 -3.79
N MET A 151 14.89 -21.01 -3.70
CA MET A 151 15.83 -20.51 -4.69
C MET A 151 17.18 -20.26 -4.02
N ALA A 152 18.23 -20.72 -4.67
CA ALA A 152 19.59 -20.46 -4.20
C ALA A 152 19.95 -18.97 -4.37
N ASP A 153 20.52 -18.38 -3.33
CA ASP A 153 21.11 -17.05 -3.41
C ASP A 153 22.52 -17.17 -4.03
N THR A 154 22.59 -17.01 -5.36
CA THR A 154 23.84 -17.08 -6.12
C THR A 154 24.79 -15.95 -5.73
N PHE A 155 24.30 -14.77 -5.42
CA PHE A 155 25.13 -13.63 -5.01
C PHE A 155 25.80 -13.87 -3.65
N LYS A 156 25.11 -14.52 -2.72
CA LYS A 156 25.68 -14.92 -1.44
C LYS A 156 26.83 -15.93 -1.64
N SER A 157 26.68 -16.87 -2.57
CA SER A 157 27.73 -17.84 -2.90
C SER A 157 28.96 -17.17 -3.51
N GLU A 158 28.77 -16.08 -4.25
CA GLU A 158 29.82 -15.28 -4.87
C GLU A 158 30.37 -14.19 -3.92
N ARG A 159 29.89 -14.13 -2.68
CA ARG A 159 30.26 -13.12 -1.66
C ARG A 159 29.98 -11.68 -2.09
N ILE A 160 28.99 -11.48 -2.93
CA ILE A 160 28.52 -10.14 -3.31
C ILE A 160 27.66 -9.60 -2.15
N PRO A 161 28.01 -8.42 -1.59
CA PRO A 161 27.23 -7.83 -0.50
C PRO A 161 25.79 -7.53 -0.93
N SER A 162 24.84 -7.89 -0.09
CA SER A 162 23.43 -7.52 -0.25
C SER A 162 22.92 -6.82 1.00
N THR A 163 22.01 -5.87 0.81
CA THR A 163 21.34 -5.16 1.91
C THR A 163 20.33 -6.01 2.65
N PHE A 164 19.87 -7.09 2.01
CA PHE A 164 18.94 -8.06 2.61
C PHE A 164 19.47 -9.47 2.51
N ALA A 165 18.97 -10.32 3.40
CA ALA A 165 18.99 -11.76 3.16
C ALA A 165 17.90 -12.09 2.12
N TRP A 166 18.29 -12.30 0.88
CA TRP A 166 17.40 -12.69 -0.21
C TRP A 166 17.10 -14.20 -0.13
N GLU A 167 16.40 -14.61 0.93
CA GLU A 167 16.01 -16.00 1.12
C GLU A 167 14.60 -16.20 0.55
N PHE A 168 14.53 -16.83 -0.61
CA PHE A 168 13.28 -17.13 -1.30
C PHE A 168 12.79 -18.53 -0.95
N SER A 169 11.55 -18.62 -0.50
CA SER A 169 10.92 -19.91 -0.20
C SER A 169 9.41 -19.84 -0.26
N PRO A 170 8.69 -20.98 -0.32
CA PRO A 170 7.23 -21.02 -0.21
C PRO A 170 6.68 -20.54 1.13
N LYS A 171 7.54 -20.40 2.14
CA LYS A 171 7.19 -19.89 3.48
C LYS A 171 7.45 -18.40 3.63
N GLY A 172 8.06 -17.75 2.65
CA GLY A 172 8.32 -16.32 2.67
C GLY A 172 7.04 -15.51 2.78
N GLN A 173 7.08 -14.43 3.55
CA GLN A 173 5.93 -13.57 3.82
C GLN A 173 6.04 -12.20 3.15
N HIS A 174 7.01 -12.01 2.28
CA HIS A 174 7.13 -10.81 1.44
C HIS A 174 7.11 -11.20 -0.03
N ILE A 175 6.24 -10.53 -0.79
CA ILE A 175 6.14 -10.72 -2.24
C ILE A 175 6.75 -9.50 -2.92
N GLU A 176 7.90 -9.69 -3.54
CA GLU A 176 8.52 -8.66 -4.38
C GLU A 176 7.89 -8.72 -5.76
N LEU A 177 7.16 -7.69 -6.13
CA LEU A 177 6.41 -7.65 -7.39
C LEU A 177 7.24 -7.14 -8.57
N GLY A 178 8.36 -6.48 -8.27
CA GLY A 178 9.07 -5.69 -9.27
C GLY A 178 8.27 -4.45 -9.67
N ILE A 179 8.83 -3.65 -10.56
CA ILE A 179 8.13 -2.53 -11.18
C ILE A 179 7.20 -3.12 -12.24
N ALA A 180 5.91 -3.12 -11.95
CA ALA A 180 4.87 -3.67 -12.81
C ALA A 180 3.75 -2.63 -12.97
N GLU A 181 4.05 -1.55 -13.67
CA GLU A 181 3.10 -0.50 -14.02
C GLU A 181 2.22 -0.89 -15.22
#